data_bc511a8f6f458e449ff57ffaa5d25abd
#
_entry.id   bc511a8f6f458e449ff57ffaa5d25abd
#
_cell.length_a   1.000
_cell.length_b   1.000
_cell.length_c   1.000
_cell.angle_alpha   90.00
_cell.angle_beta   90.00
_cell.angle_gamma   90.00
#
_symmetry.space_group_name_H-M   'P 1'
#
loop_
_entity.id
_entity.type
_entity.pdbx_description
1 polymer ?
#
loop_
_entity_poly.entity_id
_entity_poly.type
_entity_poly.pdbx_seq_one_letter_code
_entity_poly.pdbx_strand_id
1 'polypeptide(L)'
;MINRVLIRTRVLQVAYAHLHRGELSLSAAEQDLELSLQRTYDLYLYLLQLIPSLTDFYREVLEVRRRKHLATQAERTPNMRLVENRLAAQLSETPELTAWYAGFGLRWEDDEALLRHLLRKIEHSELYQDYAHARSDSWAADQ
;
A
#
# COMPACT_ATOMS: atom_id res chain seq x y z
N MET A 1 13.36 1.04 -5.41
CA MET A 1 14.49 0.99 -6.38
C MET A 1 14.91 -0.45 -6.60
N ILE A 2 14.87 -0.93 -7.85
CA ILE A 2 15.35 -2.28 -8.20
C ILE A 2 16.88 -2.25 -8.05
N ASN A 3 17.42 -2.99 -7.08
CA ASN A 3 18.85 -3.03 -6.83
C ASN A 3 19.53 -4.23 -7.54
N ARG A 4 20.84 -4.19 -7.65
CA ARG A 4 21.63 -5.26 -8.32
C ARG A 4 21.43 -6.65 -7.69
N VAL A 5 21.18 -6.72 -6.37
CA VAL A 5 20.97 -7.99 -5.66
C VAL A 5 19.65 -8.60 -6.11
N LEU A 6 18.58 -7.80 -6.18
CA LEU A 6 17.27 -8.26 -6.66
C LEU A 6 17.35 -8.79 -8.09
N ILE A 7 18.01 -8.05 -9.00
CA ILE A 7 18.19 -8.47 -10.39
C ILE A 7 18.92 -9.81 -10.46
N ARG A 8 20.05 -9.95 -9.76
CA ARG A 8 20.84 -11.21 -9.73
C ARG A 8 20.01 -12.38 -9.18
N THR A 9 19.24 -12.15 -8.12
CA THR A 9 18.35 -13.16 -7.56
C THR A 9 17.30 -13.59 -8.58
N ARG A 10 16.68 -12.66 -9.31
CA ARG A 10 15.70 -12.97 -10.34
C ARG A 10 16.30 -13.72 -11.53
N VAL A 11 17.48 -13.31 -12.00
CA VAL A 11 18.22 -14.03 -13.04
C VAL A 11 18.46 -15.47 -12.63
N LEU A 12 18.95 -15.71 -11.41
CA LEU A 12 19.20 -17.05 -10.90
C LEU A 12 17.92 -17.88 -10.83
N GLN A 13 16.81 -17.30 -10.34
CA GLN A 13 15.51 -17.98 -10.25
C GLN A 13 14.97 -18.37 -11.63
N VAL A 14 15.02 -17.47 -12.60
CA VAL A 14 14.58 -17.72 -13.97
C VAL A 14 15.46 -18.79 -14.64
N ALA A 15 16.79 -18.66 -14.55
CA ALA A 15 17.71 -19.65 -15.10
C ALA A 15 17.49 -21.05 -14.52
N TYR A 16 17.29 -21.14 -13.19
CA TYR A 16 16.99 -22.39 -12.52
C TYR A 16 15.66 -22.99 -13.00
N ALA A 17 14.61 -22.18 -13.13
CA ALA A 17 13.30 -22.62 -13.60
C ALA A 17 13.35 -23.17 -15.03
N HIS A 18 14.06 -22.45 -15.94
CA HIS A 18 14.25 -22.90 -17.33
C HIS A 18 15.07 -24.19 -17.43
N LEU A 19 16.14 -24.31 -16.64
CA LEU A 19 16.95 -25.53 -16.58
C LEU A 19 16.11 -26.74 -16.13
N HIS A 20 15.26 -26.57 -15.12
CA HIS A 20 14.40 -27.65 -14.63
C HIS A 20 13.29 -28.05 -15.61
N ARG A 21 12.78 -27.11 -16.42
CA ARG A 21 11.79 -27.38 -17.46
C ARG A 21 12.41 -28.00 -18.72
N GLY A 22 13.73 -28.04 -18.84
CA GLY A 22 14.41 -28.46 -20.04
C GLY A 22 14.30 -27.45 -21.21
N GLU A 23 13.86 -26.25 -20.94
CA GLU A 23 13.74 -25.17 -21.92
C GLU A 23 15.07 -24.44 -22.03
N LEU A 24 15.76 -24.60 -23.16
CA LEU A 24 17.06 -23.95 -23.39
C LEU A 24 16.97 -22.71 -24.28
N SER A 25 15.78 -22.08 -24.35
CA SER A 25 15.58 -20.87 -25.12
C SER A 25 16.01 -19.65 -24.33
N LEU A 26 17.10 -18.99 -24.73
CA LEU A 26 17.56 -17.74 -24.12
C LEU A 26 16.51 -16.64 -24.22
N SER A 27 15.86 -16.51 -25.38
CA SER A 27 14.82 -15.50 -25.60
C SER A 27 13.62 -15.67 -24.67
N ALA A 28 13.18 -16.90 -24.40
CA ALA A 28 12.10 -17.17 -23.45
C ALA A 28 12.54 -16.83 -22.02
N ALA A 29 13.79 -17.14 -21.64
CA ALA A 29 14.31 -16.79 -20.32
C ALA A 29 14.44 -15.26 -20.12
N GLU A 30 14.82 -14.52 -21.15
CA GLU A 30 14.86 -13.06 -21.12
C GLU A 30 13.47 -12.46 -20.94
N GLN A 31 12.45 -12.95 -21.66
CA GLN A 31 11.06 -12.52 -21.51
C GLN A 31 10.51 -12.81 -20.11
N ASP A 32 10.78 -14.00 -19.57
CA ASP A 32 10.36 -14.36 -18.21
C ASP A 32 11.05 -13.48 -17.15
N LEU A 33 12.32 -13.14 -17.37
CA LEU A 33 13.02 -12.23 -16.48
C LEU A 33 12.41 -10.82 -16.51
N GLU A 34 12.16 -10.27 -17.70
CA GLU A 34 11.55 -8.96 -17.86
C GLU A 34 10.18 -8.91 -17.22
N LEU A 35 9.33 -9.92 -17.46
CA LEU A 35 8.03 -10.05 -16.83
C LEU A 35 8.13 -10.14 -15.30
N SER A 36 9.10 -10.88 -14.78
CA SER A 36 9.33 -11.01 -13.32
C SER A 36 9.75 -9.69 -12.69
N LEU A 37 10.57 -8.89 -13.38
CA LEU A 37 10.97 -7.56 -12.91
C LEU A 37 9.79 -6.59 -12.95
N GLN A 38 8.99 -6.62 -14.03
CA GLN A 38 7.78 -5.80 -14.15
C GLN A 38 6.80 -6.10 -13.03
N ARG A 39 6.48 -7.37 -12.77
CA ARG A 39 5.59 -7.78 -11.67
C ARG A 39 6.11 -7.36 -10.28
N THR A 40 7.42 -7.32 -10.11
CA THR A 40 8.02 -6.82 -8.85
C THR A 40 7.77 -5.32 -8.69
N TYR A 41 7.87 -4.56 -9.78
CA TYR A 41 7.57 -3.13 -9.78
C TYR A 41 6.07 -2.87 -9.58
N ASP A 42 5.21 -3.64 -10.24
CA ASP A 42 3.76 -3.56 -10.05
C ASP A 42 3.37 -3.83 -8.59
N LEU A 43 3.97 -4.84 -7.96
CA LEU A 43 3.75 -5.11 -6.53
C LEU A 43 4.18 -3.93 -5.65
N TYR A 44 5.30 -3.29 -5.97
CA TYR A 44 5.76 -2.11 -5.25
C TYR A 44 4.74 -0.95 -5.34
N LEU A 45 4.26 -0.65 -6.55
CA LEU A 45 3.24 0.39 -6.75
C LEU A 45 1.91 0.03 -6.07
N TYR A 46 1.52 -1.24 -6.12
CA TYR A 46 0.31 -1.73 -5.45
C TYR A 46 0.39 -1.56 -3.94
N LEU A 47 1.54 -1.86 -3.33
CA LEU A 47 1.75 -1.64 -1.90
C LEU A 47 1.80 -0.15 -1.52
N LEU A 48 2.34 0.72 -2.37
CA LEU A 48 2.27 2.17 -2.15
C LEU A 48 0.82 2.67 -2.14
N GLN A 49 -0.02 2.15 -3.02
CA GLN A 49 -1.43 2.52 -3.12
C GLN A 49 -2.25 2.06 -1.90
N LEU A 50 -1.77 1.08 -1.14
CA LEU A 50 -2.43 0.68 0.12
C LEU A 50 -2.54 1.86 1.11
N ILE A 51 -1.57 2.76 1.14
CA ILE A 51 -1.55 3.89 2.08
C ILE A 51 -2.75 4.82 1.83
N PRO A 52 -2.95 5.41 0.64
CA PRO A 52 -4.13 6.22 0.39
C PRO A 52 -5.45 5.45 0.51
N SER A 53 -5.53 4.21 -0.01
CA SER A 53 -6.75 3.40 0.12
C SER A 53 -7.14 3.15 1.59
N LEU A 54 -6.15 2.94 2.46
CA LEU A 54 -6.40 2.76 3.89
C LEU A 54 -6.87 4.07 4.56
N THR A 55 -6.30 5.21 4.20
CA THR A 55 -6.74 6.51 4.75
C THR A 55 -8.13 6.88 4.28
N ASP A 56 -8.48 6.60 3.04
CA ASP A 56 -9.83 6.81 2.51
C ASP A 56 -10.85 5.89 3.18
N PHE A 57 -10.52 4.62 3.32
CA PHE A 57 -11.34 3.67 4.09
C PHE A 57 -11.55 4.13 5.55
N TYR A 58 -10.49 4.62 6.19
CA TYR A 58 -10.60 5.13 7.56
C TYR A 58 -11.50 6.36 7.64
N ARG A 59 -11.42 7.26 6.68
CA ARG A 59 -12.33 8.42 6.58
C ARG A 59 -13.78 7.97 6.55
N GLU A 60 -14.12 6.98 5.72
CA GLU A 60 -15.47 6.41 5.65
C GLU A 60 -15.92 5.78 6.98
N VAL A 61 -15.03 5.02 7.62
CA VAL A 61 -15.31 4.41 8.93
C VAL A 61 -15.59 5.49 9.99
N LEU A 62 -14.81 6.57 10.03
CA LEU A 62 -15.04 7.68 10.96
C LEU A 62 -16.35 8.39 10.68
N GLU A 63 -16.71 8.60 9.42
CA GLU A 63 -17.99 9.17 9.03
C GLU A 63 -19.17 8.32 9.48
N VAL A 64 -19.11 7.00 9.30
CA VAL A 64 -20.13 6.06 9.77
C VAL A 64 -20.23 6.10 11.30
N ARG A 65 -19.09 6.09 12.03
CA ARG A 65 -19.07 6.21 13.50
C ARG A 65 -19.73 7.50 13.97
N ARG A 66 -19.42 8.62 13.30
CA ARG A 66 -19.97 9.95 13.63
C ARG A 66 -21.49 10.04 13.45
N ARG A 67 -22.04 9.33 12.46
CA ARG A 67 -23.48 9.33 12.13
C ARG A 67 -24.33 8.41 13.01
N LYS A 68 -23.74 7.63 13.90
CA LYS A 68 -24.50 6.77 14.83
C LYS A 68 -25.43 7.60 15.71
N HIS A 69 -26.64 7.11 15.94
CA HIS A 69 -27.63 7.78 16.79
C HIS A 69 -27.13 8.01 18.24
N LEU A 70 -26.33 7.07 18.77
CA LEU A 70 -25.74 7.14 20.11
C LEU A 70 -24.20 7.27 20.03
N ALA A 71 -23.71 8.13 19.12
CA ALA A 71 -22.27 8.38 19.00
C ALA A 71 -21.72 8.99 20.30
N THR A 72 -20.62 8.43 20.79
CA THR A 72 -19.87 8.97 21.93
C THR A 72 -19.21 10.32 21.54
N GLN A 73 -18.75 11.08 22.54
CA GLN A 73 -18.04 12.34 22.27
C GLN A 73 -16.79 12.11 21.39
N ALA A 74 -16.04 11.03 21.63
CA ALA A 74 -14.88 10.66 20.83
C ALA A 74 -15.26 10.30 19.37
N GLU A 75 -16.43 9.67 19.15
CA GLU A 75 -16.93 9.38 17.80
C GLU A 75 -17.46 10.61 17.07
N ARG A 76 -17.91 11.65 17.80
CA ARG A 76 -18.37 12.92 17.21
C ARG A 76 -17.23 13.83 16.80
N THR A 77 -16.12 13.77 17.54
CA THR A 77 -14.90 14.56 17.28
C THR A 77 -13.69 13.60 17.15
N PRO A 78 -13.64 12.78 16.07
CA PRO A 78 -12.57 11.83 15.90
C PRO A 78 -11.23 12.52 15.63
N ASN A 79 -10.14 11.84 15.96
CA ASN A 79 -8.82 12.27 15.53
C ASN A 79 -8.66 12.05 14.02
N MET A 80 -8.51 13.12 13.26
CA MET A 80 -8.41 13.09 11.79
C MET A 80 -6.97 12.96 11.30
N ARG A 81 -5.97 12.92 12.18
CA ARG A 81 -4.55 13.01 11.82
C ARG A 81 -4.10 11.95 10.81
N LEU A 82 -4.60 10.71 10.95
CA LEU A 82 -4.28 9.65 9.97
C LEU A 82 -4.95 9.92 8.61
N VAL A 83 -6.17 10.45 8.61
CA VAL A 83 -6.90 10.80 7.38
C VAL A 83 -6.26 11.99 6.68
N GLU A 84 -5.68 12.92 7.44
CA GLU A 84 -5.00 14.13 6.96
C GLU A 84 -3.50 13.91 6.76
N ASN A 85 -3.05 12.65 6.72
CA ASN A 85 -1.64 12.30 6.55
C ASN A 85 -1.12 12.81 5.21
N ARG A 86 -0.03 13.61 5.26
CA ARG A 86 0.54 14.28 4.07
C ARG A 86 1.15 13.31 3.07
N LEU A 87 1.72 12.20 3.54
CA LEU A 87 2.27 11.17 2.65
C LEU A 87 1.14 10.51 1.84
N ALA A 88 0.02 10.17 2.50
CA ALA A 88 -1.15 9.62 1.81
C ALA A 88 -1.71 10.60 0.77
N ALA A 89 -1.83 11.88 1.12
CA ALA A 89 -2.27 12.94 0.22
C ALA A 89 -1.32 13.06 -1.00
N GLN A 90 0.00 13.10 -0.77
CA GLN A 90 0.99 13.17 -1.84
C GLN A 90 0.92 11.98 -2.79
N LEU A 91 0.73 10.76 -2.26
CA LEU A 91 0.58 9.55 -3.08
C LEU A 91 -0.72 9.60 -3.91
N SER A 92 -1.82 10.06 -3.32
CA SER A 92 -3.11 10.22 -4.03
C SER A 92 -3.03 11.26 -5.16
N GLU A 93 -2.21 12.30 -4.98
CA GLU A 93 -2.01 13.38 -5.94
C GLU A 93 -0.97 13.04 -7.02
N THR A 94 -0.27 11.90 -6.92
CA THR A 94 0.74 11.49 -7.90
C THR A 94 0.06 10.91 -9.14
N PRO A 95 0.10 11.60 -10.31
CA PRO A 95 -0.67 11.21 -11.48
C PRO A 95 -0.28 9.85 -12.04
N GLU A 96 1.02 9.52 -12.00
CA GLU A 96 1.56 8.25 -12.51
C GLU A 96 1.05 7.08 -11.68
N LEU A 97 1.03 7.19 -10.34
CA LEU A 97 0.53 6.15 -9.45
C LEU A 97 -0.97 5.94 -9.62
N THR A 98 -1.72 7.04 -9.69
CA THR A 98 -3.18 7.01 -9.86
C THR A 98 -3.58 6.40 -11.20
N ALA A 99 -2.91 6.79 -12.30
CA ALA A 99 -3.16 6.24 -13.63
C ALA A 99 -2.80 4.75 -13.71
N TRP A 100 -1.66 4.35 -13.11
CA TRP A 100 -1.27 2.95 -13.03
C TRP A 100 -2.31 2.13 -12.26
N TYR A 101 -2.72 2.60 -11.07
CA TYR A 101 -3.70 1.89 -10.22
C TYR A 101 -5.05 1.74 -10.90
N ALA A 102 -5.51 2.76 -11.63
CA ALA A 102 -6.75 2.69 -12.38
C ALA A 102 -6.76 1.59 -13.46
N GLY A 103 -5.58 1.29 -14.05
CA GLY A 103 -5.41 0.26 -15.07
C GLY A 103 -5.02 -1.12 -14.54
N PHE A 104 -4.62 -1.24 -13.27
CA PHE A 104 -4.02 -2.47 -12.73
C PHE A 104 -5.03 -3.62 -12.53
N GLY A 105 -6.30 -3.31 -12.32
CA GLY A 105 -7.38 -4.31 -12.22
C GLY A 105 -7.53 -4.98 -10.85
N LEU A 106 -6.62 -4.79 -9.91
CA LEU A 106 -6.75 -5.18 -8.51
C LEU A 106 -6.93 -3.95 -7.65
N ARG A 107 -7.89 -3.97 -6.74
CA ARG A 107 -8.20 -2.85 -5.87
C ARG A 107 -8.20 -3.25 -4.41
N TRP A 108 -7.61 -2.40 -3.58
CA TRP A 108 -7.65 -2.60 -2.12
C TRP A 108 -9.06 -2.44 -1.56
N GLU A 109 -9.87 -1.61 -2.17
CA GLU A 109 -11.25 -1.34 -1.79
C GLU A 109 -12.14 -2.59 -1.89
N ASP A 110 -11.77 -3.55 -2.76
CA ASP A 110 -12.49 -4.84 -2.92
C ASP A 110 -12.25 -5.79 -1.73
N ASP A 111 -11.17 -5.57 -0.94
CA ASP A 111 -10.87 -6.35 0.26
C ASP A 111 -11.08 -5.53 1.55
N GLU A 112 -12.32 -5.12 1.78
CA GLU A 112 -12.71 -4.37 2.98
C GLU A 112 -12.34 -5.11 4.28
N ALA A 113 -12.36 -6.43 4.28
CA ALA A 113 -12.02 -7.23 5.45
C ALA A 113 -10.56 -7.06 5.84
N LEU A 114 -9.65 -7.04 4.86
CA LEU A 114 -8.23 -6.78 5.06
C LEU A 114 -8.00 -5.35 5.54
N LEU A 115 -8.60 -4.35 4.88
CA LEU A 115 -8.47 -2.94 5.27
C LEU A 115 -8.94 -2.73 6.72
N ARG A 116 -10.08 -3.31 7.08
CA ARG A 116 -10.62 -3.27 8.46
C ARG A 116 -9.70 -3.96 9.46
N HIS A 117 -9.08 -5.07 9.09
CA HIS A 117 -8.12 -5.77 9.93
C HIS A 117 -6.85 -4.95 10.15
N LEU A 118 -6.29 -4.38 9.09
CA LEU A 118 -5.11 -3.52 9.15
C LEU A 118 -5.39 -2.27 10.00
N LEU A 119 -6.52 -1.62 9.77
CA LEU A 119 -6.92 -0.44 10.54
C LEU A 119 -7.00 -0.72 12.03
N ARG A 120 -7.62 -1.85 12.43
CA ARG A 120 -7.67 -2.25 13.84
C ARG A 120 -6.28 -2.47 14.43
N LYS A 121 -5.37 -3.09 13.69
CA LYS A 121 -3.98 -3.26 14.15
C LYS A 121 -3.27 -1.92 14.33
N ILE A 122 -3.48 -0.99 13.41
CA ILE A 122 -2.91 0.36 13.48
C ILE A 122 -3.48 1.08 14.70
N GLU A 123 -4.81 1.16 14.86
CA GLU A 123 -5.47 1.83 15.98
C GLU A 123 -5.00 1.32 17.36
N HIS A 124 -4.59 0.04 17.47
CA HIS A 124 -4.12 -0.56 18.73
C HIS A 124 -2.59 -0.53 18.89
N SER A 125 -1.85 -0.02 17.92
CA SER A 125 -0.39 0.07 18.02
C SER A 125 0.05 1.26 18.86
N GLU A 126 1.10 1.08 19.65
CA GLU A 126 1.72 2.16 20.43
C GLU A 126 2.21 3.28 19.52
N LEU A 127 2.79 2.94 18.36
CA LEU A 127 3.24 3.90 17.36
C LEU A 127 2.12 4.83 16.88
N TYR A 128 0.92 4.27 16.65
CA TYR A 128 -0.24 5.09 16.26
C TYR A 128 -0.72 5.99 17.40
N GLN A 129 -0.72 5.49 18.63
CA GLN A 129 -1.12 6.30 19.80
C GLN A 129 -0.16 7.47 19.99
N ASP A 130 1.14 7.25 19.86
CA ASP A 130 2.14 8.30 19.91
C ASP A 130 1.98 9.30 18.76
N TYR A 131 1.78 8.80 17.54
CA TYR A 131 1.51 9.63 16.37
C TYR A 131 0.25 10.47 16.54
N ALA A 132 -0.85 9.87 16.97
CA ALA A 132 -2.14 10.54 17.14
C ALA A 132 -2.11 11.66 18.20
N HIS A 133 -1.26 11.52 19.24
CA HIS A 133 -1.14 12.48 20.33
C HIS A 133 0.08 13.40 20.21
N ALA A 134 0.95 13.18 19.22
CA ALA A 134 2.13 14.02 19.03
C ALA A 134 1.73 15.48 18.75
N ARG A 135 2.45 16.41 19.38
CA ARG A 135 2.24 17.85 19.19
C ARG A 135 2.90 18.41 17.93
N SER A 136 3.80 17.64 17.30
CA SER A 136 4.51 18.10 16.09
C SER A 136 3.69 17.78 14.85
N ASP A 137 3.40 18.81 14.08
CA ASP A 137 2.79 18.70 12.75
C ASP A 137 3.90 18.80 11.69
N SER A 138 4.86 17.87 11.75
CA SER A 138 5.99 17.85 10.82
C SER A 138 5.84 16.73 9.80
N TRP A 139 6.33 16.97 8.57
CA TRP A 139 6.42 15.97 7.52
C TRP A 139 7.09 14.66 7.98
N ALA A 140 8.13 14.76 8.83
CA ALA A 140 8.80 13.60 9.38
C ALA A 140 7.95 12.76 10.33
N ALA A 141 6.87 13.30 10.89
CA ALA A 141 5.93 12.55 11.73
C ALA A 141 4.90 11.76 10.90
N ASP A 142 4.74 12.10 9.62
CA ASP A 142 3.78 11.48 8.72
C ASP A 142 4.39 10.31 7.92
N GLN A 143 5.71 10.10 7.99
CA GLN A 143 6.43 8.98 7.38
C GLN A 143 6.47 7.76 8.31
#